data_5851ad33bb9cc6b628e11e01954452da
#
_entry.id   5851ad33bb9cc6b628e11e01954452da
#
_cell.length_a   1.000
_cell.length_b   1.000
_cell.length_c   1.000
_cell.angle_alpha   90.00
_cell.angle_beta   90.00
_cell.angle_gamma   90.00
#
_symmetry.space_group_name_H-M   'P 1'
#
loop_
_entity.id
_entity.type
_entity.pdbx_description
1 polymer ?
#
loop_
_entity_poly.entity_id
_entity_poly.type
_entity_poly.pdbx_seq_one_letter_code
_entity_poly.pdbx_strand_id
1 'polypeptide(L)'
;MIIPKDKKWVQVNGSEVMGNLWASFNIDLSDNYGRLRIGQRLIVNTDETDDADIGVPVAFASINSINYCIAGSKVFKSGANTPNSNFTEDAISGVPTNLNSLYSDMASFNGYLYVSANSTSVYKTDGVSWSSFSAGSNTGSPRLFVQYADRMYMTDGNAKIISWSTSDTPATSGAYTLDLSSNADTRRITCMRASASRIWIFTTNLSGGKALVYEWDGASTQPTRSYRLESSGAFSCVIKDDIPWIIDANANLLAWNGGTFQYITGFNRENHKLLTGIFSTTNDRFVHPNGMSIVEGNIHILINGSNNDNTGTIEDTIPSGIYEYQKEFGLVHKYSFGLTKSNGTIVDFGQIRISKAGALSELNQPSTSSTRNGTFLAGAQIYTNAGSTRNVISYDDQNSTLQKAGTFITTKIQSSEVTEMWQKLYVGVKKFLNDNDKMIVKYRIEEVDSTQISCTWTSTNSFTTTSDISAYANNDEITVIQGVGSGKCAHITDLSESAGTYTVTVDETFTGATSQTFLAKIDKWKKIGSLSNRNASYLECPIGKSANWIQLKIWVTFTGRKEEIETLYLVSAPNQFAK
;
A
#
# COMPACT_ATOMS: atom_id res chain seq x y z
N MET A 1 -26.77 -21.42 3.10
CA MET A 1 -26.39 -20.27 3.97
C MET A 1 -26.47 -19.01 3.14
N ILE A 2 -27.26 -18.04 3.55
CA ILE A 2 -27.31 -16.73 2.91
C ILE A 2 -26.16 -15.93 3.50
N ILE A 3 -25.25 -15.46 2.67
CA ILE A 3 -24.34 -14.39 3.07
C ILE A 3 -25.24 -13.15 3.16
N PRO A 4 -25.50 -12.59 4.35
CA PRO A 4 -26.65 -11.71 4.58
C PRO A 4 -26.57 -10.46 3.70
N LYS A 5 -27.70 -10.12 3.05
CA LYS A 5 -27.87 -8.85 2.35
C LYS A 5 -27.71 -7.61 3.26
N ASP A 6 -27.83 -7.81 4.57
CA ASP A 6 -27.95 -6.72 5.55
C ASP A 6 -26.72 -6.60 6.46
N LYS A 7 -25.66 -7.36 6.24
CA LYS A 7 -24.43 -7.25 7.02
C LYS A 7 -23.35 -6.58 6.20
N LYS A 8 -22.78 -5.55 6.79
CA LYS A 8 -21.57 -4.89 6.28
C LYS A 8 -20.44 -5.91 6.23
N TRP A 9 -19.75 -5.97 5.12
CA TRP A 9 -18.52 -6.74 5.00
C TRP A 9 -17.42 -6.06 5.79
N VAL A 10 -16.83 -6.75 6.73
CA VAL A 10 -15.70 -6.24 7.50
C VAL A 10 -14.48 -7.06 7.13
N GLN A 11 -13.41 -6.40 6.74
CA GLN A 11 -12.13 -7.06 6.58
C GLN A 11 -11.54 -7.29 7.97
N VAL A 12 -11.59 -8.52 8.43
CA VAL A 12 -10.98 -8.92 9.70
C VAL A 12 -9.74 -9.72 9.35
N ASN A 13 -8.61 -9.03 9.35
CA ASN A 13 -7.31 -9.63 9.07
C ASN A 13 -7.04 -10.77 10.06
N GLY A 14 -7.14 -12.00 9.58
CA GLY A 14 -6.82 -13.19 10.37
C GLY A 14 -7.90 -13.70 11.33
N SER A 15 -9.10 -13.12 11.35
CA SER A 15 -10.22 -13.63 12.18
C SER A 15 -11.13 -14.55 11.37
N GLU A 16 -11.42 -15.73 11.89
CA GLU A 16 -12.35 -16.70 11.31
C GLU A 16 -13.81 -16.42 11.62
N VAL A 17 -14.20 -15.16 11.79
CA VAL A 17 -15.60 -14.81 12.08
C VAL A 17 -16.44 -14.93 10.81
N MET A 18 -17.46 -15.75 10.86
CA MET A 18 -18.37 -16.04 9.75
C MET A 18 -19.00 -14.76 9.17
N GLY A 19 -18.97 -14.63 7.83
CA GLY A 19 -19.56 -13.50 7.11
C GLY A 19 -18.61 -12.32 6.91
N ASN A 20 -17.33 -12.47 7.25
CA ASN A 20 -16.31 -11.47 7.02
C ASN A 20 -15.42 -11.82 5.82
N LEU A 21 -14.65 -10.84 5.35
CA LEU A 21 -13.61 -11.08 4.36
C LEU A 21 -12.31 -11.45 5.06
N TRP A 22 -11.70 -12.53 4.63
CA TRP A 22 -10.34 -12.91 5.03
C TRP A 22 -9.32 -11.96 4.43
N ALA A 23 -9.46 -11.68 3.14
CA ALA A 23 -8.63 -10.74 2.41
C ALA A 23 -9.43 -10.03 1.34
N SER A 24 -9.11 -8.79 1.09
CA SER A 24 -9.57 -8.05 -0.07
C SER A 24 -8.43 -7.27 -0.68
N PHE A 25 -8.43 -7.18 -2.00
CA PHE A 25 -7.49 -6.41 -2.78
C PHE A 25 -8.27 -5.54 -3.74
N ASN A 26 -8.07 -4.22 -3.66
CA ASN A 26 -8.71 -3.25 -4.54
C ASN A 26 -10.24 -3.37 -4.57
N ILE A 27 -10.85 -3.64 -3.43
CA ILE A 27 -12.31 -3.73 -3.24
C ILE A 27 -12.74 -2.65 -2.26
N ASP A 28 -13.69 -1.83 -2.67
CA ASP A 28 -14.33 -0.83 -1.81
C ASP A 28 -15.49 -1.48 -1.05
N LEU A 29 -15.39 -1.48 0.27
CA LEU A 29 -16.36 -2.05 1.20
C LEU A 29 -17.34 -1.00 1.76
N SER A 30 -17.21 0.26 1.35
CA SER A 30 -17.90 1.39 1.97
C SER A 30 -19.40 1.51 1.67
N ASP A 31 -19.95 0.58 0.88
CA ASP A 31 -21.39 0.59 0.61
C ASP A 31 -22.22 0.12 1.81
N ASN A 32 -23.11 0.98 2.29
CA ASN A 32 -24.01 0.70 3.40
C ASN A 32 -24.99 -0.48 3.16
N TYR A 33 -25.10 -0.94 1.92
CA TYR A 33 -25.98 -2.06 1.53
C TYR A 33 -25.23 -3.39 1.40
N GLY A 34 -23.96 -3.45 1.80
CA GLY A 34 -23.14 -4.66 1.71
C GLY A 34 -22.72 -5.03 0.29
N ARG A 35 -22.76 -4.10 -0.64
CA ARG A 35 -22.30 -4.31 -2.01
C ARG A 35 -20.79 -4.17 -2.09
N LEU A 36 -20.17 -4.99 -2.91
CA LEU A 36 -18.73 -4.95 -3.14
C LEU A 36 -18.45 -4.24 -4.47
N ARG A 37 -17.73 -3.13 -4.39
CA ARG A 37 -17.29 -2.36 -5.55
C ARG A 37 -15.79 -2.50 -5.73
N ILE A 38 -15.32 -2.28 -6.93
CA ILE A 38 -13.88 -2.21 -7.19
C ILE A 38 -13.32 -0.86 -6.77
N GLY A 39 -12.19 -0.90 -6.07
CA GLY A 39 -11.35 0.25 -5.76
C GLY A 39 -10.68 0.84 -7.00
N GLN A 40 -9.94 1.92 -6.82
CA GLN A 40 -9.26 2.60 -7.91
C GLN A 40 -7.83 2.10 -8.08
N ARG A 41 -7.36 2.06 -9.32
CA ARG A 41 -5.97 1.89 -9.66
C ARG A 41 -5.31 3.25 -9.84
N LEU A 42 -4.14 3.43 -9.26
CA LEU A 42 -3.36 4.65 -9.42
C LEU A 42 -2.75 4.70 -10.82
N ILE A 43 -2.65 5.90 -11.36
CA ILE A 43 -1.96 6.17 -12.61
C ILE A 43 -0.54 6.63 -12.33
N VAL A 44 0.41 6.12 -13.08
CA VAL A 44 1.80 6.56 -13.01
C VAL A 44 1.96 7.89 -13.75
N ASN A 45 2.52 8.86 -13.07
CA ASN A 45 2.69 10.23 -13.54
C ASN A 45 4.14 10.55 -13.96
N THR A 46 4.97 9.60 -14.18
CA THR A 46 6.35 9.86 -14.63
C THR A 46 6.50 9.51 -16.09
N ASP A 47 6.79 10.51 -16.92
CA ASP A 47 7.16 10.31 -18.33
C ASP A 47 8.57 9.74 -18.46
N GLU A 48 9.42 9.99 -17.51
CA GLU A 48 10.77 9.42 -17.43
C GLU A 48 10.71 7.97 -16.92
N THR A 49 10.16 7.15 -17.76
CA THR A 49 9.78 5.78 -17.46
C THR A 49 10.96 4.83 -17.30
N ASP A 50 12.13 5.23 -17.74
CA ASP A 50 13.32 4.36 -17.81
C ASP A 50 14.47 4.83 -16.91
N ASP A 51 14.26 5.88 -16.09
CA ASP A 51 15.35 6.38 -15.27
C ASP A 51 15.49 5.55 -13.98
N ALA A 52 16.39 4.58 -14.04
CA ALA A 52 16.84 3.83 -12.86
C ALA A 52 17.48 4.75 -11.79
N ASP A 53 17.80 5.99 -12.15
CA ASP A 53 18.43 6.98 -11.28
C ASP A 53 17.40 7.75 -10.44
N ILE A 54 16.11 7.68 -10.75
CA ILE A 54 15.08 8.20 -9.85
C ILE A 54 14.99 7.27 -8.64
N GLY A 55 15.34 7.75 -7.47
CA GLY A 55 15.13 7.01 -6.24
C GLY A 55 13.64 6.96 -5.83
N VAL A 56 13.35 6.30 -4.72
CA VAL A 56 11.97 6.26 -4.19
C VAL A 56 11.51 7.68 -3.86
N PRO A 57 10.31 8.11 -4.33
CA PRO A 57 9.72 9.38 -3.93
C PRO A 57 9.35 9.37 -2.43
N VAL A 58 9.97 10.23 -1.63
CA VAL A 58 9.92 10.16 -0.15
C VAL A 58 9.34 11.40 0.51
N ALA A 59 9.19 12.48 -0.23
CA ALA A 59 8.55 13.69 0.28
C ALA A 59 7.90 14.46 -0.87
N PHE A 60 6.76 15.08 -0.61
CA PHE A 60 6.04 15.97 -1.51
C PHE A 60 5.72 17.28 -0.80
N ALA A 61 5.84 18.39 -1.50
CA ALA A 61 5.35 19.68 -1.07
C ALA A 61 5.02 20.55 -2.28
N SER A 62 4.28 21.64 -2.06
CA SER A 62 3.84 22.52 -3.14
C SER A 62 4.10 23.98 -2.79
N ILE A 63 4.61 24.76 -3.75
CA ILE A 63 4.67 26.23 -3.72
C ILE A 63 4.27 26.79 -5.08
N ASN A 64 3.68 27.98 -5.11
CA ASN A 64 3.35 28.70 -6.34
C ASN A 64 2.63 27.82 -7.39
N SER A 65 1.72 26.95 -6.95
CA SER A 65 1.00 26.01 -7.81
C SER A 65 1.89 25.01 -8.55
N ILE A 66 3.07 24.69 -8.03
CA ILE A 66 3.97 23.64 -8.52
C ILE A 66 4.16 22.62 -7.41
N ASN A 67 4.02 21.34 -7.76
CA ASN A 67 4.33 20.25 -6.85
C ASN A 67 5.79 19.85 -6.99
N TYR A 68 6.45 19.64 -5.87
CA TYR A 68 7.83 19.18 -5.78
C TYR A 68 7.89 17.82 -5.11
N CYS A 69 8.90 17.05 -5.45
CA CYS A 69 9.15 15.72 -4.90
C CYS A 69 10.65 15.51 -4.67
N ILE A 70 11.01 14.92 -3.54
CA ILE A 70 12.34 14.31 -3.37
C ILE A 70 12.25 12.85 -3.80
N ALA A 71 13.09 12.47 -4.76
CA ALA A 71 13.23 11.08 -5.19
C ALA A 71 14.71 10.73 -5.36
N GLY A 72 15.17 9.77 -4.55
CA GLY A 72 16.60 9.44 -4.48
C GLY A 72 17.46 10.61 -4.00
N SER A 73 18.41 11.03 -4.82
CA SER A 73 19.32 12.15 -4.54
C SER A 73 18.91 13.46 -5.20
N LYS A 74 17.74 13.52 -5.84
CA LYS A 74 17.32 14.63 -6.70
C LYS A 74 15.98 15.23 -6.25
N VAL A 75 15.73 16.46 -6.70
CA VAL A 75 14.44 17.13 -6.61
C VAL A 75 13.77 17.13 -7.97
N PHE A 76 12.52 16.76 -8.00
CA PHE A 76 11.64 16.80 -9.17
C PHE A 76 10.54 17.84 -8.96
N LYS A 77 10.05 18.44 -10.04
CA LYS A 77 8.93 19.34 -10.01
C LYS A 77 7.92 19.04 -11.12
N SER A 78 6.65 19.27 -10.85
CA SER A 78 5.59 19.19 -11.85
C SER A 78 5.55 20.44 -12.73
N GLY A 79 5.07 20.30 -13.97
CA GLY A 79 4.83 21.46 -14.84
C GLY A 79 3.67 22.35 -14.39
N ALA A 80 2.75 21.84 -13.57
CA ALA A 80 1.61 22.55 -13.00
C ALA A 80 1.14 21.89 -11.70
N ASN A 81 0.27 22.59 -10.97
CA ASN A 81 -0.34 22.05 -9.73
C ASN A 81 -1.50 21.10 -10.04
N THR A 82 -1.27 20.15 -10.92
CA THR A 82 -2.23 19.09 -11.24
C THR A 82 -1.54 17.74 -11.06
N PRO A 83 -2.22 16.71 -10.52
CA PRO A 83 -1.62 15.41 -10.29
C PRO A 83 -1.10 14.74 -11.56
N ASN A 84 -1.72 15.03 -12.69
CA ASN A 84 -1.36 14.49 -14.00
C ASN A 84 -0.27 15.29 -14.74
N SER A 85 0.28 16.34 -14.14
CA SER A 85 1.43 17.04 -14.71
C SER A 85 2.70 16.22 -14.50
N ASN A 86 3.44 16.01 -15.58
CA ASN A 86 4.68 15.25 -15.54
C ASN A 86 5.68 15.89 -14.59
N PHE A 87 6.35 15.04 -13.82
CA PHE A 87 7.47 15.44 -12.98
C PHE A 87 8.76 15.34 -13.76
N THR A 88 9.51 16.42 -13.81
CA THR A 88 10.85 16.48 -14.39
C THR A 88 11.86 16.89 -13.33
N GLU A 89 13.13 16.49 -13.50
CA GLU A 89 14.19 16.92 -12.60
C GLU A 89 14.28 18.45 -12.57
N ASP A 90 14.39 19.02 -11.38
CA ASP A 90 14.56 20.46 -11.25
C ASP A 90 15.98 20.88 -11.64
N ALA A 91 16.09 21.57 -12.78
CA ALA A 91 17.35 22.04 -13.33
C ALA A 91 17.68 23.49 -12.94
N ILE A 92 16.94 24.09 -11.99
CA ILE A 92 17.19 25.47 -11.55
C ILE A 92 18.56 25.55 -10.85
N SER A 93 19.28 26.63 -11.07
CA SER A 93 20.60 26.85 -10.46
C SER A 93 20.54 26.76 -8.94
N GLY A 94 21.51 26.05 -8.35
CA GLY A 94 21.60 25.84 -6.90
C GLY A 94 20.70 24.75 -6.35
N VAL A 95 20.08 23.91 -7.21
CA VAL A 95 19.24 22.78 -6.81
C VAL A 95 19.93 21.92 -5.74
N PRO A 96 19.19 21.38 -4.77
CA PRO A 96 19.76 20.56 -3.72
C PRO A 96 20.59 19.38 -4.25
N THR A 97 21.72 19.17 -3.63
CA THR A 97 22.58 18.01 -3.83
C THR A 97 22.69 17.21 -2.53
N ASN A 98 23.17 15.98 -2.63
CA ASN A 98 23.38 15.13 -1.47
C ASN A 98 22.08 14.80 -0.68
N LEU A 99 20.99 14.62 -1.41
CA LEU A 99 19.74 14.14 -0.85
C LEU A 99 19.79 12.63 -0.59
N ASN A 100 18.97 12.18 0.34
CA ASN A 100 18.89 10.78 0.70
C ASN A 100 17.46 10.40 1.11
N SER A 101 16.94 9.33 0.54
CA SER A 101 15.58 8.85 0.81
C SER A 101 15.32 8.45 2.27
N LEU A 102 16.35 8.30 3.09
CA LEU A 102 16.24 7.97 4.52
C LEU A 102 16.23 9.20 5.41
N TYR A 103 16.87 10.29 4.96
CA TYR A 103 17.22 11.40 5.84
C TYR A 103 16.67 12.75 5.37
N SER A 104 16.34 12.87 4.09
CA SER A 104 15.85 14.12 3.52
C SER A 104 14.34 14.23 3.58
N ASP A 105 13.86 15.45 3.81
CA ASP A 105 12.45 15.80 3.87
C ASP A 105 12.24 17.16 3.19
N MET A 106 10.98 17.50 2.88
CA MET A 106 10.63 18.79 2.32
C MET A 106 9.35 19.34 2.94
N ALA A 107 9.30 20.66 3.06
CA ALA A 107 8.11 21.36 3.56
C ALA A 107 8.00 22.75 2.97
N SER A 108 6.77 23.22 2.77
CA SER A 108 6.47 24.61 2.40
C SER A 108 6.31 25.43 3.66
N PHE A 109 6.92 26.62 3.69
CA PHE A 109 6.76 27.56 4.79
C PHE A 109 6.93 28.99 4.29
N ASN A 110 5.96 29.83 4.56
CA ASN A 110 5.97 31.27 4.26
C ASN A 110 6.41 31.61 2.83
N GLY A 111 5.82 30.95 1.83
CA GLY A 111 6.11 31.21 0.41
C GLY A 111 7.40 30.57 -0.10
N TYR A 112 8.13 29.84 0.73
CA TYR A 112 9.31 29.10 0.34
C TYR A 112 9.11 27.58 0.50
N LEU A 113 9.76 26.83 -0.37
CA LEU A 113 9.98 25.40 -0.21
C LEU A 113 11.34 25.17 0.47
N TYR A 114 11.35 24.41 1.54
CA TYR A 114 12.56 23.98 2.23
C TYR A 114 12.83 22.50 1.96
N VAL A 115 14.10 22.16 1.76
CA VAL A 115 14.56 20.80 1.53
C VAL A 115 15.78 20.53 2.42
N SER A 116 15.72 19.48 3.21
CA SER A 116 16.84 19.03 4.04
C SER A 116 17.74 18.07 3.25
N ALA A 117 19.05 18.30 3.27
CA ALA A 117 20.03 17.38 2.69
C ALA A 117 20.53 16.37 3.72
N ASN A 118 21.20 15.32 3.23
CA ASN A 118 21.98 14.39 4.07
C ASN A 118 23.33 15.02 4.49
N SER A 119 23.28 16.27 4.91
CA SER A 119 24.40 17.10 5.34
C SER A 119 23.87 18.16 6.30
N THR A 120 24.71 19.08 6.73
CA THR A 120 24.26 20.23 7.53
C THR A 120 23.46 21.28 6.73
N SER A 121 23.39 21.14 5.40
CA SER A 121 22.72 22.10 4.54
C SER A 121 21.19 21.91 4.55
N VAL A 122 20.50 23.02 4.56
CA VAL A 122 19.10 23.15 4.21
C VAL A 122 19.00 24.07 3.00
N TYR A 123 18.29 23.63 2.00
CA TYR A 123 18.04 24.40 0.79
C TYR A 123 16.65 25.06 0.87
N LYS A 124 16.52 26.22 0.25
CA LYS A 124 15.24 26.88 0.10
C LYS A 124 15.09 27.50 -1.29
N THR A 125 13.87 27.54 -1.79
CA THR A 125 13.52 28.19 -3.06
C THR A 125 12.17 28.87 -2.95
N ASP A 126 12.01 29.97 -3.69
CA ASP A 126 10.73 30.62 -3.99
C ASP A 126 10.12 30.14 -5.33
N GLY A 127 10.76 29.15 -5.98
CA GLY A 127 10.43 28.64 -7.30
C GLY A 127 11.23 29.26 -8.44
N VAL A 128 12.05 30.29 -8.16
CA VAL A 128 12.90 30.98 -9.16
C VAL A 128 14.36 30.57 -9.05
N SER A 129 14.88 30.47 -7.84
CA SER A 129 16.26 30.06 -7.57
C SER A 129 16.36 29.28 -6.26
N TRP A 130 17.37 28.44 -6.17
CA TRP A 130 17.72 27.77 -4.92
C TRP A 130 18.86 28.51 -4.20
N SER A 131 18.73 28.56 -2.90
CA SER A 131 19.80 29.01 -2.00
C SER A 131 19.93 28.03 -0.85
N SER A 132 21.08 27.96 -0.21
CA SER A 132 21.31 27.09 0.93
C SER A 132 21.86 27.83 2.13
N PHE A 133 21.63 27.31 3.30
CA PHE A 133 22.21 27.74 4.56
C PHE A 133 22.56 26.54 5.43
N SER A 134 23.52 26.69 6.32
CA SER A 134 23.82 25.66 7.31
C SER A 134 22.80 25.66 8.43
N ALA A 135 22.28 24.49 8.79
CA ALA A 135 21.38 24.33 9.90
C ALA A 135 21.67 23.01 10.63
N GLY A 136 21.93 23.12 11.92
CA GLY A 136 22.31 21.96 12.75
C GLY A 136 23.72 21.47 12.53
N SER A 137 24.06 20.33 13.13
CA SER A 137 25.42 19.78 13.14
C SER A 137 25.52 18.30 12.76
N ASN A 138 24.37 17.63 12.59
CA ASN A 138 24.34 16.19 12.38
C ASN A 138 24.12 15.82 10.91
N THR A 139 24.86 14.82 10.48
CA THR A 139 24.73 14.16 9.18
C THR A 139 24.30 12.72 9.39
N GLY A 140 23.72 12.09 8.37
CA GLY A 140 23.34 10.68 8.43
C GLY A 140 22.18 10.36 9.37
N SER A 141 21.33 11.36 9.65
CA SER A 141 20.14 11.23 10.50
C SER A 141 18.92 11.85 9.83
N PRO A 142 17.69 11.41 10.11
CA PRO A 142 16.50 12.02 9.59
C PRO A 142 16.43 13.52 9.93
N ARG A 143 16.11 14.34 8.96
CA ARG A 143 15.97 15.79 9.05
C ARG A 143 14.56 16.19 8.66
N LEU A 144 13.60 15.82 9.51
CA LEU A 144 12.17 15.97 9.28
C LEU A 144 11.70 17.36 9.64
N PHE A 145 10.82 17.89 8.82
CA PHE A 145 10.22 19.20 9.04
C PHE A 145 8.84 19.12 9.68
N VAL A 146 8.52 20.13 10.49
CA VAL A 146 7.16 20.44 10.91
C VAL A 146 7.00 21.95 11.05
N GLN A 147 5.92 22.49 10.51
CA GLN A 147 5.51 23.86 10.73
C GLN A 147 4.57 23.93 11.94
N TYR A 148 4.85 24.87 12.86
CA TYR A 148 3.98 25.13 13.98
C TYR A 148 4.05 26.63 14.33
N ALA A 149 2.89 27.27 14.49
CA ALA A 149 2.76 28.71 14.62
C ALA A 149 3.49 29.45 13.47
N ASP A 150 4.35 30.38 13.77
CA ASP A 150 5.13 31.18 12.83
C ASP A 150 6.56 30.65 12.61
N ARG A 151 6.81 29.39 12.94
CA ARG A 151 8.14 28.78 12.90
C ARG A 151 8.17 27.47 12.13
N MET A 152 9.30 27.23 11.50
CA MET A 152 9.69 25.91 10.99
C MET A 152 10.57 25.22 12.02
N TYR A 153 10.30 23.96 12.29
CA TYR A 153 11.08 23.08 13.13
C TYR A 153 11.67 21.95 12.30
N MET A 154 12.89 21.55 12.60
CA MET A 154 13.58 20.48 11.93
C MET A 154 14.35 19.61 12.94
N THR A 155 14.31 18.30 12.75
CA THR A 155 15.18 17.42 13.54
C THR A 155 16.64 17.58 13.14
N ASP A 156 17.54 17.55 14.13
CA ASP A 156 18.98 17.57 13.95
C ASP A 156 19.60 16.41 14.72
N GLY A 157 19.88 15.33 14.04
CA GLY A 157 20.28 14.08 14.65
C GLY A 157 19.10 13.27 15.19
N ASN A 158 19.39 12.36 16.11
CA ASN A 158 18.40 11.38 16.57
C ASN A 158 17.38 11.96 17.55
N ALA A 159 17.76 13.01 18.30
CA ALA A 159 16.99 13.44 19.45
C ALA A 159 16.95 14.96 19.66
N LYS A 160 17.40 15.75 18.69
CA LYS A 160 17.43 17.21 18.79
C LYS A 160 16.51 17.85 17.76
N ILE A 161 15.96 19.03 18.10
CA ILE A 161 15.12 19.83 17.21
C ILE A 161 15.61 21.26 17.26
N ILE A 162 15.81 21.85 16.06
CA ILE A 162 16.11 23.25 15.86
C ILE A 162 14.90 23.96 15.23
N SER A 163 14.81 25.26 15.39
CA SER A 163 13.74 26.04 14.76
C SER A 163 14.21 27.38 14.24
N TRP A 164 13.49 27.93 13.30
CA TRP A 164 13.65 29.30 12.81
C TRP A 164 12.31 29.91 12.42
N SER A 165 12.23 31.22 12.50
CA SER A 165 11.11 32.01 11.96
C SER A 165 11.44 32.50 10.56
N THR A 166 10.55 33.22 9.96
CA THR A 166 10.75 33.85 8.65
C THR A 166 11.84 34.94 8.67
N SER A 167 12.07 35.58 9.81
CA SER A 167 13.06 36.65 10.00
C SER A 167 14.41 36.11 10.51
N ASP A 168 14.46 34.88 11.02
CA ASP A 168 15.66 34.33 11.62
C ASP A 168 16.48 33.53 10.59
N THR A 169 17.79 33.58 10.73
CA THR A 169 18.64 32.53 10.18
C THR A 169 18.67 31.38 11.18
N PRO A 170 18.54 30.12 10.74
CA PRO A 170 18.66 28.97 11.64
C PRO A 170 19.99 29.02 12.40
N ALA A 171 19.94 28.73 13.68
CA ALA A 171 21.13 28.70 14.49
C ALA A 171 22.15 27.70 13.92
N THR A 172 23.29 28.21 13.52
CA THR A 172 24.46 27.39 13.21
C THR A 172 24.93 26.74 14.50
N SER A 173 25.17 25.44 14.47
CA SER A 173 25.74 24.57 15.49
C SER A 173 25.54 24.98 16.97
N GLY A 174 24.71 24.28 17.69
CA GLY A 174 24.66 24.27 19.15
C GLY A 174 23.45 24.91 19.84
N ALA A 175 22.69 25.77 19.19
CA ALA A 175 21.47 26.34 19.77
C ALA A 175 20.26 25.51 19.35
N TYR A 176 19.97 24.44 20.06
CA TYR A 176 18.78 23.64 19.84
C TYR A 176 17.60 24.20 20.61
N THR A 177 16.43 24.19 20.02
CA THR A 177 15.19 24.60 20.70
C THR A 177 14.75 23.51 21.69
N LEU A 178 14.96 22.24 21.36
CA LEU A 178 14.67 21.10 22.21
C LEU A 178 15.78 20.05 22.07
N ASP A 179 16.26 19.52 23.20
CA ASP A 179 17.24 18.45 23.25
C ASP A 179 16.72 17.26 24.09
N LEU A 180 16.39 16.17 23.45
CA LEU A 180 15.91 14.94 24.08
C LEU A 180 17.05 13.94 24.36
N SER A 181 18.30 14.28 24.08
CA SER A 181 19.46 13.37 24.18
C SER A 181 19.84 12.99 25.62
N SER A 182 19.41 13.77 26.61
CA SER A 182 19.62 13.45 28.04
C SER A 182 18.83 12.22 28.52
N ASN A 183 17.81 11.81 27.80
CA ASN A 183 17.10 10.56 28.03
C ASN A 183 17.92 9.44 27.41
N ALA A 184 18.85 8.86 28.14
CA ALA A 184 19.94 7.93 27.79
C ALA A 184 19.63 6.74 26.86
N ASP A 185 18.53 6.76 26.16
CA ASP A 185 18.07 5.70 25.26
C ASP A 185 18.49 5.95 23.82
N THR A 186 18.77 4.87 23.14
CA THR A 186 19.02 4.79 21.69
C THR A 186 17.76 5.15 20.87
N ARG A 187 17.07 6.22 21.26
CA ARG A 187 15.85 6.66 20.56
C ARG A 187 16.19 7.55 19.38
N ARG A 188 15.37 7.44 18.36
CA ARG A 188 15.44 8.28 17.17
C ARG A 188 14.06 8.86 16.88
N ILE A 189 14.01 10.16 16.60
CA ILE A 189 12.78 10.80 16.12
C ILE A 189 12.47 10.25 14.73
N THR A 190 11.27 9.74 14.54
CA THR A 190 10.82 9.10 13.31
C THR A 190 9.80 9.92 12.54
N CYS A 191 8.98 10.68 13.23
CA CYS A 191 8.08 11.66 12.62
C CYS A 191 7.73 12.76 13.62
N MET A 192 7.33 13.90 13.09
CA MET A 192 6.79 15.03 13.84
C MET A 192 5.56 15.55 13.13
N ARG A 193 4.55 15.96 13.88
CA ARG A 193 3.38 16.67 13.35
C ARG A 193 2.89 17.70 14.36
N ALA A 194 2.32 18.77 13.86
CA ALA A 194 1.73 19.81 14.69
C ALA A 194 0.21 19.67 14.72
N SER A 195 -0.36 19.78 15.90
CA SER A 195 -1.77 20.04 16.14
C SER A 195 -1.96 21.55 16.40
N ALA A 196 -3.19 21.99 16.63
CA ALA A 196 -3.46 23.41 16.84
C ALA A 196 -2.67 24.04 18.01
N SER A 197 -2.37 23.25 19.04
CA SER A 197 -1.79 23.77 20.30
C SER A 197 -0.40 23.21 20.64
N ARG A 198 0.14 22.27 19.87
CA ARG A 198 1.37 21.56 20.24
C ARG A 198 2.02 20.81 19.08
N ILE A 199 3.30 20.50 19.27
CA ILE A 199 4.06 19.60 18.41
C ILE A 199 4.08 18.21 19.03
N TRP A 200 3.74 17.19 18.26
CA TRP A 200 3.86 15.80 18.61
C TRP A 200 5.15 15.23 17.99
N ILE A 201 5.99 14.65 18.83
CA ILE A 201 7.29 14.08 18.45
C ILE A 201 7.25 12.59 18.72
N PHE A 202 7.36 11.80 17.69
CA PHE A 202 7.30 10.34 17.75
C PHE A 202 8.71 9.76 17.62
N THR A 203 9.01 8.75 18.41
CA THR A 203 10.34 8.13 18.42
C THR A 203 10.27 6.63 18.17
N THR A 204 11.41 6.07 17.81
CA THR A 204 11.67 4.63 17.78
C THR A 204 12.82 4.31 18.73
N ASN A 205 12.68 3.24 19.49
CA ASN A 205 13.74 2.70 20.33
C ASN A 205 14.53 1.66 19.52
N LEU A 206 15.76 2.01 19.16
CA LEU A 206 16.63 1.15 18.33
C LEU A 206 17.08 -0.13 19.03
N SER A 207 16.99 -0.18 20.36
CA SER A 207 17.30 -1.37 21.17
C SER A 207 16.12 -2.33 21.33
N GLY A 208 14.98 -2.07 20.67
CA GLY A 208 13.78 -2.91 20.73
C GLY A 208 12.92 -2.71 21.97
N GLY A 209 13.28 -1.79 22.87
CA GLY A 209 12.45 -1.41 24.02
C GLY A 209 11.25 -0.54 23.59
N LYS A 210 10.36 -0.26 24.54
CA LYS A 210 9.19 0.60 24.29
C LYS A 210 9.60 2.02 23.93
N ALA A 211 8.96 2.58 22.92
CA ALA A 211 9.21 3.96 22.46
C ALA A 211 8.48 5.00 23.30
N LEU A 212 8.88 6.26 23.15
CA LEU A 212 8.20 7.42 23.72
C LEU A 212 7.63 8.32 22.63
N VAL A 213 6.52 8.93 22.95
CA VAL A 213 5.94 10.06 22.25
C VAL A 213 6.01 11.28 23.16
N TYR A 214 6.44 12.40 22.62
CA TYR A 214 6.52 13.64 23.36
C TYR A 214 5.52 14.65 22.84
N GLU A 215 4.92 15.37 23.75
CA GLU A 215 4.08 16.54 23.54
C GLU A 215 4.90 17.77 23.90
N TRP A 216 4.99 18.73 22.99
CA TRP A 216 5.82 19.91 23.17
C TRP A 216 5.12 21.18 22.67
N ASP A 217 5.32 22.28 23.41
CA ASP A 217 4.73 23.59 23.10
C ASP A 217 5.49 24.39 22.02
N GLY A 218 6.62 23.84 21.53
CA GLY A 218 7.47 24.50 20.54
C GLY A 218 8.41 25.59 21.10
N ALA A 219 8.36 25.89 22.40
CA ALA A 219 9.13 26.98 23.00
C ALA A 219 9.97 26.54 24.21
N SER A 220 9.45 25.66 25.02
CA SER A 220 10.13 25.18 26.25
C SER A 220 11.37 24.35 25.91
N THR A 221 12.38 24.39 26.80
CA THR A 221 13.60 23.57 26.65
C THR A 221 13.40 22.09 26.96
N GLN A 222 12.22 21.73 27.46
CA GLN A 222 11.81 20.36 27.78
C GLN A 222 10.45 20.08 27.18
N PRO A 223 10.13 18.82 26.83
CA PRO A 223 8.79 18.45 26.41
C PRO A 223 7.79 18.68 27.53
N THR A 224 6.57 19.08 27.18
CA THR A 224 5.49 19.29 28.16
C THR A 224 5.07 17.98 28.82
N ARG A 225 5.02 16.91 28.05
CA ARG A 225 4.68 15.56 28.52
C ARG A 225 5.35 14.50 27.66
N SER A 226 5.44 13.29 28.22
CA SER A 226 5.86 12.11 27.48
C SER A 226 4.94 10.93 27.74
N TYR A 227 4.72 10.13 26.72
CA TYR A 227 3.83 8.97 26.75
C TYR A 227 4.58 7.74 26.22
N ARG A 228 4.33 6.61 26.84
CA ARG A 228 4.98 5.35 26.46
C ARG A 228 4.10 4.61 25.47
N LEU A 229 4.66 4.18 24.34
CA LEU A 229 4.02 3.23 23.42
C LEU A 229 4.24 1.80 23.93
N GLU A 230 3.30 0.92 23.60
CA GLU A 230 3.47 -0.51 23.88
C GLU A 230 4.45 -1.18 22.89
N SER A 231 4.70 -0.56 21.75
CA SER A 231 5.64 -0.99 20.71
C SER A 231 6.98 -0.25 20.78
N SER A 232 7.95 -0.70 19.99
CA SER A 232 9.29 -0.12 19.91
C SER A 232 9.37 1.20 19.13
N GLY A 233 8.27 1.64 18.49
CA GLY A 233 8.28 2.89 17.73
C GLY A 233 7.00 3.22 17.01
N ALA A 234 7.01 4.40 16.37
CA ALA A 234 6.02 4.82 15.39
C ALA A 234 6.67 4.97 14.01
N PHE A 235 6.07 4.39 13.00
CA PHE A 235 6.56 4.48 11.61
C PHE A 235 6.17 5.81 10.96
N SER A 236 4.92 6.21 11.10
CA SER A 236 4.35 7.40 10.49
C SER A 236 3.23 7.96 11.34
N CYS A 237 2.89 9.21 11.13
CA CYS A 237 1.84 9.89 11.87
C CYS A 237 1.12 10.95 11.03
N VAL A 238 -0.15 11.19 11.37
CA VAL A 238 -0.97 12.31 10.90
C VAL A 238 -1.75 12.91 12.07
N ILE A 239 -2.17 14.16 11.92
CA ILE A 239 -3.13 14.80 12.85
C ILE A 239 -4.47 14.88 12.14
N LYS A 240 -5.49 14.26 12.72
CA LYS A 240 -6.88 14.36 12.26
C LYS A 240 -7.74 14.86 13.40
N ASP A 241 -8.49 15.94 13.16
CA ASP A 241 -9.37 16.54 14.18
C ASP A 241 -8.63 16.87 15.48
N ASP A 242 -7.41 17.42 15.36
CA ASP A 242 -6.46 17.75 16.45
C ASP A 242 -5.94 16.52 17.23
N ILE A 243 -6.27 15.31 16.79
CA ILE A 243 -5.87 14.04 17.39
C ILE A 243 -4.73 13.42 16.57
N PRO A 244 -3.59 13.05 17.20
CA PRO A 244 -2.55 12.29 16.52
C PRO A 244 -2.96 10.84 16.31
N TRP A 245 -2.73 10.37 15.09
CA TRP A 245 -2.89 9.00 14.65
C TRP A 245 -1.54 8.48 14.16
N ILE A 246 -1.18 7.27 14.52
CA ILE A 246 0.10 6.67 14.17
C ILE A 246 -0.04 5.24 13.66
N ILE A 247 0.88 4.83 12.81
CA ILE A 247 1.20 3.41 12.60
C ILE A 247 2.42 3.09 13.44
N ASP A 248 2.26 2.15 14.37
CA ASP A 248 3.31 1.72 15.27
C ASP A 248 4.21 0.62 14.67
N ALA A 249 5.27 0.23 15.40
CA ALA A 249 6.22 -0.79 14.97
C ALA A 249 5.62 -2.21 14.90
N ASN A 250 4.41 -2.42 15.40
CA ASN A 250 3.64 -3.66 15.25
C ASN A 250 2.62 -3.58 14.11
N ALA A 251 2.71 -2.52 13.28
CA ALA A 251 1.78 -2.21 12.20
C ALA A 251 0.33 -2.02 12.67
N ASN A 252 0.15 -1.51 13.88
CA ASN A 252 -1.16 -1.13 14.40
C ASN A 252 -1.43 0.35 14.12
N LEU A 253 -2.65 0.67 13.76
CA LEU A 253 -3.17 2.02 13.75
C LEU A 253 -3.66 2.37 15.15
N LEU A 254 -3.00 3.35 15.76
CA LEU A 254 -3.34 3.85 17.09
C LEU A 254 -3.80 5.31 16.99
N ALA A 255 -4.72 5.70 17.88
CA ALA A 255 -5.17 7.07 18.03
C ALA A 255 -5.03 7.55 19.48
N TRP A 256 -4.73 8.83 19.66
CA TRP A 256 -4.67 9.45 20.97
C TRP A 256 -6.08 9.65 21.55
N ASN A 257 -6.30 9.23 22.80
CA ASN A 257 -7.60 9.34 23.48
C ASN A 257 -7.61 10.37 24.62
N GLY A 258 -6.57 11.21 24.74
CA GLY A 258 -6.43 12.19 25.81
C GLY A 258 -5.51 11.73 26.95
N GLY A 259 -5.15 10.46 27.03
CA GLY A 259 -4.28 9.90 28.09
C GLY A 259 -3.27 8.88 27.58
N THR A 260 -3.61 8.14 26.53
CA THR A 260 -2.76 7.09 25.95
C THR A 260 -3.09 6.89 24.47
N PHE A 261 -2.19 6.23 23.74
CA PHE A 261 -2.46 5.78 22.38
C PHE A 261 -3.22 4.46 22.42
N GLN A 262 -4.47 4.52 21.96
CA GLN A 262 -5.38 3.39 21.95
C GLN A 262 -5.32 2.66 20.62
N TYR A 263 -5.33 1.33 20.65
CA TYR A 263 -5.47 0.48 19.48
C TYR A 263 -6.84 0.70 18.82
N ILE A 264 -6.81 0.97 17.53
CA ILE A 264 -8.01 1.13 16.70
C ILE A 264 -8.19 -0.10 15.82
N THR A 265 -7.17 -0.44 15.04
CA THR A 265 -7.11 -1.59 14.13
C THR A 265 -5.64 -1.85 13.77
N GLY A 266 -5.37 -2.90 13.00
CA GLY A 266 -3.98 -3.19 12.61
C GLY A 266 -3.89 -4.04 11.36
N PHE A 267 -2.66 -4.13 10.84
CA PHE A 267 -2.29 -4.99 9.72
C PHE A 267 -1.72 -6.33 10.19
N ASN A 268 -1.56 -6.51 11.49
CA ASN A 268 -0.94 -7.72 12.03
C ASN A 268 -1.85 -8.92 11.84
N ARG A 269 -1.33 -9.94 11.14
CA ARG A 269 -1.91 -11.29 11.07
C ARG A 269 -0.98 -12.24 11.82
N GLU A 270 -1.54 -13.16 12.56
CA GLU A 270 -0.76 -14.28 13.10
C GLU A 270 0.01 -14.94 11.94
N ASN A 271 1.31 -15.15 12.10
CA ASN A 271 2.23 -15.75 11.13
C ASN A 271 2.75 -14.87 9.97
N HIS A 272 2.50 -13.56 9.94
CA HIS A 272 3.13 -12.69 8.95
C HIS A 272 4.37 -11.99 9.52
N LYS A 273 5.49 -12.13 8.82
CA LYS A 273 6.67 -11.30 9.06
C LYS A 273 6.38 -9.90 8.54
N LEU A 274 6.09 -8.99 9.46
CA LEU A 274 6.05 -7.58 9.13
C LEU A 274 7.47 -7.07 8.90
N LEU A 275 7.62 -6.20 7.93
CA LEU A 275 8.87 -5.51 7.68
C LEU A 275 9.14 -4.54 8.83
N THR A 276 10.05 -4.89 9.72
CA THR A 276 10.26 -4.22 11.01
C THR A 276 11.26 -3.06 10.97
N GLY A 277 11.93 -2.85 9.83
CA GLY A 277 13.00 -1.88 9.75
C GLY A 277 12.57 -0.47 9.37
N ILE A 278 12.28 0.42 10.32
CA ILE A 278 12.06 1.85 10.01
C ILE A 278 13.31 2.48 9.37
N PHE A 279 14.48 2.01 9.75
CA PHE A 279 15.78 2.57 9.36
C PHE A 279 16.74 1.53 8.78
N SER A 280 16.22 0.44 8.24
CA SER A 280 17.05 -0.51 7.51
C SER A 280 17.64 0.18 6.28
N THR A 281 18.93 0.07 6.10
CA THR A 281 19.63 0.48 4.88
C THR A 281 19.19 -0.34 3.67
N THR A 282 18.54 -1.48 3.88
CA THR A 282 18.02 -2.39 2.86
C THR A 282 16.63 -2.04 2.38
N ASN A 283 16.00 -0.99 2.94
CA ASN A 283 14.75 -0.41 2.41
C ASN A 283 13.45 -1.19 2.62
N ASP A 284 13.43 -2.17 3.49
CA ASP A 284 12.24 -3.01 3.75
C ASP A 284 11.31 -2.35 4.78
N ARG A 285 10.85 -1.13 4.48
CA ARG A 285 9.95 -0.41 5.36
C ARG A 285 8.51 -0.77 5.09
N PHE A 286 7.76 -1.06 6.14
CA PHE A 286 6.33 -1.27 6.06
C PHE A 286 5.60 0.02 5.65
N VAL A 287 5.90 1.13 6.31
CA VAL A 287 5.37 2.47 6.02
C VAL A 287 6.51 3.49 6.08
N HIS A 288 6.57 4.41 5.13
CA HIS A 288 7.49 5.55 5.18
C HIS A 288 7.03 6.57 6.25
N PRO A 289 7.92 7.34 6.91
CA PRO A 289 7.52 8.44 7.80
C PRO A 289 6.51 9.41 7.20
N ASN A 290 6.59 9.67 5.90
CA ASN A 290 5.63 10.47 5.13
C ASN A 290 4.59 9.60 4.38
N GLY A 291 4.41 8.34 4.76
CA GLY A 291 3.48 7.40 4.12
C GLY A 291 2.04 7.50 4.60
N MET A 292 1.72 8.40 5.52
CA MET A 292 0.35 8.71 5.95
C MET A 292 -0.04 10.12 5.55
N SER A 293 -1.28 10.29 5.10
CA SER A 293 -1.88 11.59 4.80
C SER A 293 -3.37 11.61 5.13
N ILE A 294 -3.90 12.80 5.35
CA ILE A 294 -5.35 13.01 5.34
C ILE A 294 -5.72 13.37 3.91
N VAL A 295 -6.58 12.59 3.30
CA VAL A 295 -7.09 12.83 1.95
C VAL A 295 -8.61 12.88 2.01
N GLU A 296 -9.19 13.99 1.59
CA GLU A 296 -10.65 14.22 1.67
C GLU A 296 -11.24 13.94 3.06
N GLY A 297 -10.48 14.28 4.11
CA GLY A 297 -10.88 14.09 5.51
C GLY A 297 -10.69 12.68 6.06
N ASN A 298 -10.22 11.71 5.28
CA ASN A 298 -9.94 10.34 5.71
C ASN A 298 -8.45 10.05 5.82
N ILE A 299 -8.08 9.17 6.75
CA ILE A 299 -6.70 8.73 6.91
C ILE A 299 -6.38 7.72 5.81
N HIS A 300 -5.37 8.04 5.00
CA HIS A 300 -4.80 7.15 4.00
C HIS A 300 -3.39 6.73 4.41
N ILE A 301 -3.04 5.48 4.15
CA ILE A 301 -1.78 4.88 4.57
C ILE A 301 -1.20 4.10 3.39
N LEU A 302 -0.03 4.50 2.93
CA LEU A 302 0.71 3.79 1.89
C LEU A 302 1.61 2.74 2.54
N ILE A 303 1.33 1.48 2.28
CA ILE A 303 2.08 0.37 2.86
C ILE A 303 2.82 -0.47 1.81
N ASN A 304 3.98 -0.95 2.19
CA ASN A 304 4.65 -2.08 1.59
C ASN A 304 4.20 -3.34 2.33
N GLY A 305 3.36 -4.11 1.70
CA GLY A 305 2.77 -5.29 2.31
C GLY A 305 3.76 -6.44 2.51
N SER A 306 3.34 -7.48 3.18
CA SER A 306 4.17 -8.64 3.53
C SER A 306 4.63 -9.50 2.34
N ASN A 307 4.25 -9.17 1.12
CA ASN A 307 4.67 -9.86 -0.10
C ASN A 307 6.13 -9.60 -0.49
N ASN A 308 6.85 -8.79 0.25
CA ASN A 308 8.15 -8.30 -0.18
C ASN A 308 9.25 -9.36 -0.15
N ASP A 309 9.08 -10.39 0.68
CA ASP A 309 10.00 -11.52 0.75
C ASP A 309 9.77 -12.57 -0.34
N ASN A 310 8.82 -12.34 -1.25
CA ASN A 310 8.43 -13.26 -2.30
C ASN A 310 7.88 -14.62 -1.83
N THR A 311 7.51 -14.78 -0.57
CA THR A 311 7.13 -16.08 0.01
C THR A 311 5.63 -16.25 0.27
N GLY A 312 4.81 -15.17 0.28
CA GLY A 312 3.37 -15.24 0.57
C GLY A 312 2.45 -15.26 -0.65
N THR A 313 1.29 -15.89 -0.55
CA THR A 313 0.16 -15.71 -1.48
C THR A 313 -0.66 -14.50 -1.09
N ILE A 314 -1.60 -14.06 -1.94
CA ILE A 314 -2.51 -12.97 -1.58
C ILE A 314 -3.36 -13.29 -0.34
N GLU A 315 -3.63 -14.57 -0.11
CA GLU A 315 -4.36 -15.07 1.05
C GLU A 315 -3.58 -14.92 2.34
N ASP A 316 -2.26 -15.07 2.26
CA ASP A 316 -1.36 -15.10 3.42
C ASP A 316 -0.63 -13.78 3.63
N THR A 317 -0.85 -12.80 2.76
CA THR A 317 -0.09 -11.55 2.75
C THR A 317 -0.99 -10.34 2.93
N ILE A 318 -0.38 -9.26 3.42
CA ILE A 318 -1.01 -7.96 3.43
C ILE A 318 -0.74 -7.33 2.06
N PRO A 319 -1.75 -7.09 1.22
CA PRO A 319 -1.56 -6.46 -0.07
C PRO A 319 -0.86 -5.10 0.04
N SER A 320 0.14 -4.86 -0.79
CA SER A 320 0.76 -3.54 -0.92
C SER A 320 -0.19 -2.55 -1.58
N GLY A 321 -0.16 -1.29 -1.16
CA GLY A 321 -1.00 -0.25 -1.74
C GLY A 321 -1.41 0.80 -0.72
N ILE A 322 -2.48 1.51 -1.01
CA ILE A 322 -3.02 2.54 -0.12
C ILE A 322 -4.28 2.04 0.55
N TYR A 323 -4.27 2.08 1.86
CA TYR A 323 -5.40 1.76 2.72
C TYR A 323 -6.03 3.04 3.23
N GLU A 324 -7.36 3.06 3.25
CA GLU A 324 -8.17 4.09 3.90
C GLU A 324 -8.71 3.55 5.21
N TYR A 325 -8.57 4.32 6.28
CA TYR A 325 -9.25 4.00 7.53
C TYR A 325 -10.70 4.49 7.48
N GLN A 326 -11.62 3.56 7.65
CA GLN A 326 -13.06 3.79 7.74
C GLN A 326 -13.55 3.27 9.09
N LYS A 327 -14.23 4.13 9.87
CA LYS A 327 -14.63 3.82 11.26
C LYS A 327 -15.42 2.52 11.39
N GLU A 328 -16.24 2.19 10.38
CA GLU A 328 -17.11 1.02 10.41
C GLU A 328 -16.48 -0.25 9.83
N PHE A 329 -15.46 -0.10 8.99
CA PHE A 329 -14.86 -1.19 8.21
C PHE A 329 -13.38 -1.45 8.54
N GLY A 330 -12.76 -0.60 9.38
CA GLY A 330 -11.34 -0.69 9.67
C GLY A 330 -10.47 -0.17 8.52
N LEU A 331 -9.36 -0.87 8.25
CA LEU A 331 -8.44 -0.55 7.17
C LEU A 331 -8.86 -1.25 5.88
N VAL A 332 -9.29 -0.48 4.91
CA VAL A 332 -9.76 -0.96 3.60
C VAL A 332 -8.70 -0.68 2.55
N HIS A 333 -8.27 -1.71 1.82
CA HIS A 333 -7.38 -1.54 0.67
C HIS A 333 -8.14 -0.86 -0.46
N LYS A 334 -7.84 0.41 -0.70
CA LYS A 334 -8.63 1.25 -1.61
C LYS A 334 -7.97 1.46 -2.96
N TYR A 335 -6.64 1.62 -2.99
CA TYR A 335 -5.90 1.90 -4.21
C TYR A 335 -4.72 0.96 -4.38
N SER A 336 -4.59 0.41 -5.57
CA SER A 336 -3.42 -0.34 -6.02
C SER A 336 -2.59 0.48 -7.01
N PHE A 337 -1.29 0.24 -7.07
CA PHE A 337 -0.46 0.81 -8.10
C PHE A 337 -0.75 0.15 -9.45
N GLY A 338 -0.69 0.92 -10.53
CA GLY A 338 -0.83 0.46 -11.91
C GLY A 338 0.47 0.71 -12.69
N LEU A 339 0.74 -0.14 -13.68
CA LEU A 339 1.69 0.16 -14.73
C LEU A 339 0.88 0.53 -15.97
N THR A 340 0.85 1.80 -16.30
CA THR A 340 0.41 2.25 -17.63
C THR A 340 1.67 2.44 -18.47
N LYS A 341 1.72 1.81 -19.63
CA LYS A 341 2.71 2.19 -20.64
C LYS A 341 2.36 3.57 -21.18
N SER A 342 3.36 4.29 -21.69
CA SER A 342 3.22 5.59 -22.34
C SER A 342 2.15 5.66 -23.45
N ASN A 343 1.70 4.51 -23.96
CA ASN A 343 0.64 4.40 -24.96
C ASN A 343 -0.75 4.11 -24.37
N GLY A 344 -0.93 4.22 -23.05
CA GLY A 344 -2.20 3.95 -22.38
C GLY A 344 -2.56 2.47 -22.23
N THR A 345 -1.70 1.54 -22.66
CA THR A 345 -1.96 0.10 -22.55
C THR A 345 -1.73 -0.36 -21.12
N ILE A 346 -2.76 -0.93 -20.49
CA ILE A 346 -2.65 -1.58 -19.18
C ILE A 346 -1.86 -2.87 -19.36
N VAL A 347 -0.76 -3.00 -18.66
CA VAL A 347 0.15 -4.14 -18.79
C VAL A 347 -0.17 -5.23 -17.79
N ASP A 348 -0.86 -4.90 -16.69
CA ASP A 348 -1.13 -5.83 -15.61
C ASP A 348 -2.50 -5.68 -14.98
N PHE A 349 -3.15 -6.82 -14.75
CA PHE A 349 -4.45 -6.94 -14.09
C PHE A 349 -4.32 -7.43 -12.64
N GLY A 350 -3.11 -7.66 -12.18
CA GLY A 350 -2.84 -8.23 -10.87
C GLY A 350 -2.43 -7.20 -9.81
N GLN A 351 -2.12 -7.71 -8.66
CA GLN A 351 -1.53 -6.94 -7.58
C GLN A 351 -0.11 -6.56 -7.94
N ILE A 352 0.14 -5.27 -8.15
CA ILE A 352 1.51 -4.77 -8.29
C ILE A 352 2.12 -4.67 -6.90
N ARG A 353 3.25 -5.33 -6.73
CA ARG A 353 3.97 -5.37 -5.47
C ARG A 353 4.83 -4.12 -5.35
N ILE A 354 4.80 -3.54 -4.16
CA ILE A 354 5.69 -2.46 -3.79
C ILE A 354 6.97 -3.08 -3.24
N SER A 355 8.12 -2.66 -3.75
CA SER A 355 9.42 -2.97 -3.18
C SER A 355 9.76 -2.02 -2.02
N LYS A 356 9.39 -0.74 -2.17
CA LYS A 356 9.64 0.29 -1.14
C LYS A 356 8.47 1.27 -1.12
N ALA A 357 7.83 1.42 0.04
CA ALA A 357 6.85 2.48 0.24
C ALA A 357 7.55 3.84 0.41
N GLY A 358 7.03 4.84 -0.26
CA GLY A 358 7.47 6.23 -0.18
C GLY A 358 6.43 7.14 0.49
N ALA A 359 6.38 8.38 0.06
CA ALA A 359 5.48 9.38 0.59
C ALA A 359 4.08 9.32 0.00
N LEU A 360 3.11 9.78 0.78
CA LEU A 360 1.73 10.05 0.39
C LEU A 360 1.38 11.48 0.78
N SER A 361 0.83 12.26 -0.14
CA SER A 361 0.48 13.66 0.12
C SER A 361 -0.82 14.04 -0.57
N GLU A 362 -1.76 14.60 0.20
CA GLU A 362 -2.91 15.28 -0.36
C GLU A 362 -2.47 16.52 -1.16
N LEU A 363 -3.16 16.79 -2.24
CA LEU A 363 -2.92 17.95 -3.08
C LEU A 363 -3.87 19.08 -2.69
N ASN A 364 -3.31 20.20 -2.27
CA ASN A 364 -4.05 21.45 -2.12
C ASN A 364 -4.37 22.02 -3.51
N GLN A 365 -5.52 21.65 -4.07
CA GLN A 365 -5.98 22.20 -5.34
C GLN A 365 -6.73 23.52 -5.11
N PRO A 366 -6.45 24.55 -5.91
CA PRO A 366 -7.30 25.74 -5.90
C PRO A 366 -8.71 25.36 -6.36
N SER A 367 -9.72 25.87 -5.67
CA SER A 367 -11.14 25.56 -5.81
C SER A 367 -11.79 25.89 -7.16
N THR A 368 -11.03 26.32 -8.16
CA THR A 368 -11.53 26.85 -9.45
C THR A 368 -11.45 25.85 -10.62
N SER A 369 -10.88 24.65 -10.43
CA SER A 369 -10.81 23.66 -11.52
C SER A 369 -12.04 22.76 -11.49
N SER A 370 -12.86 22.83 -12.55
CA SER A 370 -14.01 21.96 -12.76
C SER A 370 -13.65 20.49 -13.12
N THR A 371 -12.36 20.19 -13.25
CA THR A 371 -11.83 18.87 -13.55
C THR A 371 -10.75 18.52 -12.53
N ARG A 372 -11.14 17.96 -11.40
CA ARG A 372 -10.18 17.31 -10.49
C ARG A 372 -9.73 16.01 -11.14
N ASN A 373 -8.48 15.98 -11.60
CA ASN A 373 -7.87 14.77 -12.13
C ASN A 373 -7.13 13.96 -11.06
N GLY A 374 -7.36 14.22 -9.77
CA GLY A 374 -6.78 13.50 -8.64
C GLY A 374 -6.77 14.33 -7.36
N THR A 375 -6.68 13.65 -6.23
CA THR A 375 -6.73 14.26 -4.89
C THR A 375 -5.41 14.15 -4.14
N PHE A 376 -4.53 13.24 -4.53
CA PHE A 376 -3.26 13.01 -3.86
C PHE A 376 -2.16 12.50 -4.82
N LEU A 377 -0.92 12.56 -4.33
CA LEU A 377 0.26 11.94 -4.92
C LEU A 377 0.77 10.82 -4.01
N ALA A 378 1.21 9.73 -4.61
CA ALA A 378 1.83 8.60 -3.92
C ALA A 378 3.15 8.22 -4.57
N GLY A 379 4.20 8.08 -3.78
CA GLY A 379 5.52 7.66 -4.22
C GLY A 379 5.84 6.23 -3.80
N ALA A 380 6.35 5.42 -4.71
CA ALA A 380 6.76 4.06 -4.39
C ALA A 380 7.85 3.56 -5.35
N GLN A 381 8.54 2.51 -4.92
CA GLN A 381 9.26 1.63 -5.83
C GLN A 381 8.43 0.36 -6.01
N ILE A 382 8.12 0.03 -7.25
CA ILE A 382 7.28 -1.13 -7.59
C ILE A 382 8.07 -2.16 -8.39
N TYR A 383 7.67 -3.43 -8.29
CA TYR A 383 8.20 -4.48 -9.15
C TYR A 383 7.57 -4.39 -10.54
N THR A 384 8.38 -4.50 -11.57
CA THR A 384 7.92 -4.59 -12.97
C THR A 384 7.73 -6.04 -13.39
N ASN A 385 7.06 -6.24 -14.53
CA ASN A 385 6.85 -7.58 -15.11
C ASN A 385 8.14 -8.36 -15.40
N ALA A 386 9.27 -7.66 -15.56
CA ALA A 386 10.56 -8.29 -15.82
C ALA A 386 11.35 -8.63 -14.54
N GLY A 387 10.74 -8.46 -13.35
CA GLY A 387 11.42 -8.70 -12.07
C GLY A 387 12.39 -7.59 -11.65
N SER A 388 12.55 -6.56 -12.47
CA SER A 388 13.24 -5.33 -12.09
C SER A 388 12.31 -4.42 -11.28
N THR A 389 12.87 -3.43 -10.63
CA THR A 389 12.12 -2.43 -9.89
C THR A 389 12.05 -1.12 -10.64
N ARG A 390 11.00 -0.34 -10.40
CA ARG A 390 10.79 0.98 -10.97
C ARG A 390 10.30 1.93 -9.89
N ASN A 391 10.86 3.13 -9.85
CA ASN A 391 10.38 4.19 -8.99
C ASN A 391 9.26 4.95 -9.69
N VAL A 392 8.17 5.21 -8.98
CA VAL A 392 6.98 5.82 -9.56
C VAL A 392 6.41 6.90 -8.65
N ILE A 393 5.94 7.97 -9.28
CA ILE A 393 5.00 8.93 -8.69
C ILE A 393 3.65 8.60 -9.32
N SER A 394 2.65 8.36 -8.50
CA SER A 394 1.31 7.95 -8.92
C SER A 394 0.26 8.86 -8.31
N TYR A 395 -0.89 8.96 -8.94
CA TYR A 395 -2.03 9.73 -8.48
C TYR A 395 -3.34 8.98 -8.70
N ASP A 396 -4.39 9.37 -7.99
CA ASP A 396 -5.75 8.89 -8.21
C ASP A 396 -6.41 9.69 -9.34
N ASP A 397 -6.73 9.05 -10.45
CA ASP A 397 -7.54 9.67 -11.49
C ASP A 397 -9.02 9.28 -11.32
N GLN A 398 -9.79 10.24 -10.86
CA GLN A 398 -11.23 10.03 -10.67
C GLN A 398 -12.01 9.87 -11.98
N ASN A 399 -11.45 10.29 -13.10
CA ASN A 399 -12.07 10.21 -14.43
C ASN A 399 -11.50 9.08 -15.29
N SER A 400 -10.58 8.27 -14.74
CA SER A 400 -9.92 7.21 -15.50
C SER A 400 -10.89 6.18 -16.02
N THR A 401 -10.79 5.90 -17.32
CA THR A 401 -11.40 4.76 -18.00
C THR A 401 -10.56 3.48 -17.85
N LEU A 402 -9.51 3.51 -17.03
CA LEU A 402 -8.62 2.37 -16.84
C LEU A 402 -9.38 1.19 -16.25
N GLN A 403 -9.10 0.03 -16.83
CA GLN A 403 -9.62 -1.23 -16.34
C GLN A 403 -9.17 -1.47 -14.91
N LYS A 404 -10.11 -1.84 -14.05
CA LYS A 404 -9.89 -2.07 -12.63
C LYS A 404 -10.04 -3.55 -12.34
N ALA A 405 -9.13 -4.09 -11.54
CA ALA A 405 -9.21 -5.46 -11.09
C ALA A 405 -9.22 -5.48 -9.56
N GLY A 406 -9.99 -6.39 -9.01
CA GLY A 406 -10.04 -6.60 -7.57
C GLY A 406 -10.30 -8.07 -7.25
N THR A 407 -9.90 -8.45 -6.06
CA THR A 407 -10.13 -9.80 -5.54
C THR A 407 -10.60 -9.69 -4.10
N PHE A 408 -11.55 -10.53 -3.72
CA PHE A 408 -11.85 -10.74 -2.32
C PHE A 408 -11.97 -12.22 -2.00
N ILE A 409 -11.65 -12.55 -0.76
CA ILE A 409 -11.64 -13.90 -0.22
C ILE A 409 -12.45 -13.87 1.06
N THR A 410 -13.43 -14.77 1.17
CA THR A 410 -14.22 -14.91 2.41
C THR A 410 -13.37 -15.55 3.50
N THR A 411 -13.79 -15.40 4.76
CA THR A 411 -13.32 -16.30 5.81
C THR A 411 -13.76 -17.74 5.51
N LYS A 412 -13.17 -18.72 6.17
CA LYS A 412 -13.62 -20.11 6.06
C LYS A 412 -15.07 -20.19 6.56
N ILE A 413 -15.95 -20.65 5.70
CA ILE A 413 -17.34 -20.91 6.04
C ILE A 413 -17.37 -22.34 6.55
N GLN A 414 -17.49 -22.48 7.86
CA GLN A 414 -17.48 -23.79 8.52
C GLN A 414 -18.85 -24.46 8.45
N SER A 415 -18.85 -25.77 8.32
CA SER A 415 -20.03 -26.58 8.50
C SER A 415 -20.49 -26.57 9.96
N SER A 416 -21.80 -26.60 10.17
CA SER A 416 -22.37 -26.82 11.49
C SER A 416 -22.22 -28.28 11.97
N GLU A 417 -21.92 -29.18 11.04
CA GLU A 417 -21.71 -30.62 11.26
C GLU A 417 -20.30 -31.04 10.80
N VAL A 418 -19.93 -32.28 11.07
CA VAL A 418 -18.60 -32.82 10.77
C VAL A 418 -18.25 -32.74 9.28
N THR A 419 -19.25 -32.88 8.40
CA THR A 419 -19.07 -32.75 6.95
C THR A 419 -20.36 -32.27 6.31
N GLU A 420 -20.26 -31.30 5.43
CA GLU A 420 -21.41 -30.76 4.68
C GLU A 420 -21.14 -30.90 3.18
N MET A 421 -22.19 -31.15 2.40
CA MET A 421 -22.11 -31.13 0.95
C MET A 421 -22.40 -29.71 0.46
N TRP A 422 -21.37 -29.02 -0.01
CA TRP A 422 -21.47 -27.73 -0.67
C TRP A 422 -21.97 -27.94 -2.10
N GLN A 423 -23.19 -27.53 -2.36
CA GLN A 423 -23.86 -27.83 -3.63
C GLN A 423 -23.58 -26.79 -4.70
N LYS A 424 -23.93 -25.54 -4.41
CA LYS A 424 -23.91 -24.45 -5.39
C LYS A 424 -23.61 -23.10 -4.74
N LEU A 425 -23.01 -22.21 -5.51
CA LEU A 425 -22.88 -20.80 -5.18
C LEU A 425 -23.62 -19.97 -6.24
N TYR A 426 -24.46 -19.05 -5.80
CA TYR A 426 -25.07 -18.02 -6.63
C TYR A 426 -24.39 -16.68 -6.38
N VAL A 427 -23.96 -16.01 -7.43
CA VAL A 427 -23.37 -14.68 -7.37
C VAL A 427 -24.24 -13.73 -8.18
N GLY A 428 -24.87 -12.78 -7.52
CA GLY A 428 -25.64 -11.71 -8.15
C GLY A 428 -24.76 -10.50 -8.41
N VAL A 429 -24.82 -9.94 -9.60
CA VAL A 429 -24.06 -8.75 -9.99
C VAL A 429 -25.00 -7.72 -10.60
N LYS A 430 -24.70 -6.46 -10.38
CA LYS A 430 -25.28 -5.40 -11.18
C LYS A 430 -24.81 -5.57 -12.63
N LYS A 431 -25.71 -5.35 -13.57
CA LYS A 431 -25.47 -5.53 -14.99
C LYS A 431 -24.12 -4.91 -15.41
N PHE A 432 -23.27 -5.70 -16.02
CA PHE A 432 -22.01 -5.22 -16.57
C PHE A 432 -22.26 -4.22 -17.70
N LEU A 433 -21.51 -3.13 -17.70
CA LEU A 433 -21.66 -2.05 -18.67
C LEU A 433 -20.81 -2.26 -19.90
N ASN A 434 -19.77 -3.10 -19.82
CA ASN A 434 -18.78 -3.28 -20.86
C ASN A 434 -18.52 -4.76 -21.13
N ASP A 435 -18.22 -5.10 -22.37
CA ASP A 435 -17.89 -6.47 -22.78
C ASP A 435 -16.53 -6.95 -22.22
N ASN A 436 -15.70 -6.02 -21.75
CA ASN A 436 -14.41 -6.32 -21.09
C ASN A 436 -14.55 -6.61 -19.60
N ASP A 437 -15.73 -6.41 -19.03
CA ASP A 437 -15.98 -6.73 -17.63
C ASP A 437 -16.01 -8.25 -17.44
N LYS A 438 -15.31 -8.73 -16.44
CA LYS A 438 -15.19 -10.17 -16.17
C LYS A 438 -15.20 -10.44 -14.67
N MET A 439 -15.86 -11.51 -14.28
CA MET A 439 -15.83 -12.07 -12.94
C MET A 439 -15.43 -13.54 -13.01
N ILE A 440 -14.53 -13.96 -12.14
CA ILE A 440 -14.15 -15.37 -11.97
C ILE A 440 -14.43 -15.77 -10.54
N VAL A 441 -15.14 -16.87 -10.37
CA VAL A 441 -15.51 -17.42 -9.07
C VAL A 441 -14.74 -18.69 -8.82
N LYS A 442 -14.14 -18.78 -7.65
CA LYS A 442 -13.29 -19.91 -7.22
C LYS A 442 -13.69 -20.33 -5.80
N TYR A 443 -13.37 -21.57 -5.46
CA TYR A 443 -13.48 -22.08 -4.11
C TYR A 443 -12.27 -22.94 -3.75
N ARG A 444 -12.04 -23.15 -2.47
CA ARG A 444 -11.18 -24.20 -1.94
C ARG A 444 -11.82 -24.83 -0.70
N ILE A 445 -11.49 -26.07 -0.45
CA ILE A 445 -11.92 -26.88 0.71
C ILE A 445 -10.74 -27.52 1.43
N GLU A 446 -9.55 -27.30 0.93
CA GLU A 446 -8.28 -27.75 1.49
C GLU A 446 -7.22 -26.67 1.29
N GLU A 447 -6.24 -26.64 2.15
CA GLU A 447 -5.06 -25.78 2.07
C GLU A 447 -3.82 -26.66 1.94
N VAL A 448 -2.89 -26.23 1.13
CA VAL A 448 -1.56 -26.81 1.00
C VAL A 448 -0.57 -25.68 1.22
N ASP A 449 0.43 -25.93 2.04
CA ASP A 449 1.55 -24.99 2.20
C ASP A 449 2.21 -24.79 0.84
N SER A 450 1.87 -23.67 0.19
CA SER A 450 2.40 -23.36 -1.12
C SER A 450 3.78 -22.71 -0.97
N THR A 451 4.79 -23.38 -1.50
CA THR A 451 6.12 -22.78 -1.63
C THR A 451 6.23 -22.03 -2.95
N GLN A 452 7.10 -21.04 -2.96
CA GLN A 452 7.46 -20.36 -4.19
C GLN A 452 8.25 -21.31 -5.09
N ILE A 453 7.88 -21.38 -6.36
CA ILE A 453 8.57 -22.19 -7.37
C ILE A 453 9.17 -21.31 -8.45
N SER A 454 10.33 -21.71 -8.95
CA SER A 454 10.97 -21.10 -10.11
C SER A 454 10.52 -21.82 -11.37
N CYS A 455 10.08 -21.06 -12.35
CA CYS A 455 9.51 -21.56 -13.59
C CYS A 455 10.16 -20.91 -14.80
N THR A 456 10.10 -21.57 -15.95
CA THR A 456 10.52 -21.03 -17.25
C THR A 456 9.40 -21.20 -18.26
N TRP A 457 8.93 -20.12 -18.85
CA TRP A 457 7.92 -20.14 -19.91
C TRP A 457 8.48 -20.85 -21.15
N THR A 458 7.81 -21.88 -21.62
CA THR A 458 8.11 -22.56 -22.89
C THR A 458 7.27 -22.03 -24.03
N SER A 459 6.10 -21.49 -23.73
CA SER A 459 5.22 -20.81 -24.68
C SER A 459 4.47 -19.68 -23.96
N THR A 460 3.52 -19.06 -24.63
CA THR A 460 2.67 -18.01 -24.02
C THR A 460 1.69 -18.53 -22.95
N ASN A 461 1.47 -19.83 -22.87
CA ASN A 461 0.55 -20.47 -21.92
C ASN A 461 1.08 -21.79 -21.33
N SER A 462 2.36 -22.06 -21.49
CA SER A 462 2.98 -23.28 -20.92
C SER A 462 4.35 -22.94 -20.34
N PHE A 463 4.70 -23.61 -19.25
CA PHE A 463 5.99 -23.44 -18.58
C PHE A 463 6.51 -24.75 -18.01
N THR A 464 7.78 -24.77 -17.66
CA THR A 464 8.42 -25.90 -16.97
C THR A 464 8.97 -25.48 -15.61
N THR A 465 9.01 -26.44 -14.68
CA THR A 465 9.65 -26.30 -13.37
C THR A 465 10.26 -27.63 -12.92
N THR A 466 11.36 -27.54 -12.17
CA THR A 466 11.96 -28.70 -11.49
C THR A 466 11.53 -28.83 -10.03
N SER A 467 10.75 -27.85 -9.54
CA SER A 467 10.15 -27.95 -8.21
C SER A 467 9.09 -29.04 -8.19
N ASP A 468 9.03 -29.81 -7.09
CA ASP A 468 8.00 -30.82 -6.93
C ASP A 468 6.62 -30.17 -6.78
N ILE A 469 5.76 -30.42 -7.76
CA ILE A 469 4.38 -29.96 -7.80
C ILE A 469 3.38 -31.12 -7.96
N SER A 470 3.80 -32.34 -7.60
CA SER A 470 2.97 -33.55 -7.69
C SER A 470 1.68 -33.49 -6.84
N ALA A 471 1.66 -32.66 -5.82
CA ALA A 471 0.48 -32.44 -4.98
C ALA A 471 -0.65 -31.66 -5.70
N TYR A 472 -0.37 -31.06 -6.85
CA TYR A 472 -1.32 -30.23 -7.61
C TYR A 472 -1.93 -30.98 -8.80
N ALA A 473 -3.01 -30.47 -9.33
CA ALA A 473 -3.76 -31.11 -10.41
C ALA A 473 -4.41 -30.05 -11.33
N ASN A 474 -5.02 -30.52 -12.40
CA ASN A 474 -5.80 -29.67 -13.29
C ASN A 474 -6.85 -28.87 -12.49
N ASN A 475 -7.06 -27.64 -12.91
CA ASN A 475 -7.92 -26.64 -12.31
C ASN A 475 -7.40 -26.06 -10.97
N ASP A 476 -6.18 -26.39 -10.51
CA ASP A 476 -5.52 -25.63 -9.43
C ASP A 476 -5.02 -24.29 -9.97
N GLU A 477 -4.98 -23.30 -9.11
CA GLU A 477 -4.58 -21.93 -9.47
C GLU A 477 -3.06 -21.77 -9.39
N ILE A 478 -2.49 -21.15 -10.40
CA ILE A 478 -1.14 -20.61 -10.35
C ILE A 478 -1.20 -19.08 -10.32
N THR A 479 -0.46 -18.47 -9.42
CA THR A 479 -0.26 -17.03 -9.35
C THR A 479 1.18 -16.71 -9.70
N VAL A 480 1.40 -15.88 -10.73
CA VAL A 480 2.73 -15.37 -11.07
C VAL A 480 3.10 -14.28 -10.07
N ILE A 481 4.19 -14.51 -9.32
CA ILE A 481 4.62 -13.59 -8.27
C ILE A 481 5.61 -12.55 -8.82
N GLN A 482 6.50 -13.00 -9.70
CA GLN A 482 7.54 -12.16 -10.30
C GLN A 482 7.81 -12.60 -11.73
N GLY A 483 8.17 -11.66 -12.60
CA GLY A 483 8.42 -11.91 -14.01
C GLY A 483 7.26 -11.51 -14.90
N VAL A 484 7.26 -11.96 -16.15
CA VAL A 484 6.20 -11.65 -17.12
C VAL A 484 4.87 -12.23 -16.64
N GLY A 485 3.88 -11.37 -16.49
CA GLY A 485 2.57 -11.72 -15.96
C GLY A 485 2.44 -11.60 -14.44
N SER A 486 3.40 -10.95 -13.76
CA SER A 486 3.34 -10.73 -12.31
C SER A 486 1.97 -10.20 -11.88
N GLY A 487 1.40 -10.84 -10.84
CA GLY A 487 0.06 -10.55 -10.33
C GLY A 487 -1.09 -11.22 -11.10
N LYS A 488 -0.84 -11.86 -12.25
CA LYS A 488 -1.85 -12.66 -12.93
C LYS A 488 -2.02 -14.03 -12.28
N CYS A 489 -3.27 -14.49 -12.27
CA CYS A 489 -3.64 -15.84 -11.90
C CYS A 489 -4.12 -16.60 -13.15
N ALA A 490 -3.76 -17.86 -13.25
CA ALA A 490 -4.22 -18.80 -14.25
C ALA A 490 -4.58 -20.13 -13.59
N HIS A 491 -5.23 -21.05 -14.31
CA HIS A 491 -5.53 -22.37 -13.81
C HIS A 491 -4.82 -23.42 -14.66
N ILE A 492 -4.33 -24.46 -14.00
CA ILE A 492 -3.69 -25.60 -14.67
C ILE A 492 -4.73 -26.31 -15.53
N THR A 493 -4.45 -26.43 -16.81
CA THR A 493 -5.27 -27.23 -17.76
C THR A 493 -4.65 -28.56 -18.04
N ASP A 494 -3.31 -28.65 -17.97
CA ASP A 494 -2.59 -29.89 -18.14
C ASP A 494 -1.31 -29.87 -17.30
N LEU A 495 -0.98 -31.01 -16.71
CA LEU A 495 0.20 -31.22 -15.87
C LEU A 495 0.81 -32.58 -16.21
N SER A 496 2.04 -32.57 -16.67
CA SER A 496 2.81 -33.78 -16.95
C SER A 496 4.20 -33.71 -16.33
N GLU A 497 4.77 -34.86 -16.00
CA GLU A 497 6.12 -34.99 -15.43
C GLU A 497 6.96 -35.91 -16.29
N SER A 498 8.20 -35.51 -16.55
CA SER A 498 9.18 -36.34 -17.24
C SER A 498 10.57 -36.06 -16.67
N ALA A 499 11.24 -37.08 -16.17
CA ALA A 499 12.60 -37.01 -15.63
C ALA A 499 12.82 -35.90 -14.59
N GLY A 500 11.86 -35.71 -13.68
CA GLY A 500 11.93 -34.70 -12.62
C GLY A 500 11.63 -33.25 -13.08
N THR A 501 11.18 -33.10 -14.31
CA THR A 501 10.72 -31.82 -14.85
C THR A 501 9.22 -31.86 -15.09
N TYR A 502 8.50 -30.93 -14.46
CA TYR A 502 7.08 -30.79 -14.67
C TYR A 502 6.84 -29.79 -15.82
N THR A 503 5.95 -30.17 -16.73
CA THR A 503 5.41 -29.29 -17.78
C THR A 503 3.98 -28.96 -17.44
N VAL A 504 3.67 -27.68 -17.37
CA VAL A 504 2.36 -27.15 -16.97
C VAL A 504 1.79 -26.30 -18.10
N THR A 505 0.56 -26.57 -18.49
CA THR A 505 -0.21 -25.72 -19.39
C THR A 505 -1.33 -25.04 -18.59
N VAL A 506 -1.61 -23.77 -18.91
CA VAL A 506 -2.59 -22.94 -18.18
C VAL A 506 -3.65 -22.34 -19.11
N ASP A 507 -4.77 -21.93 -18.53
CA ASP A 507 -5.94 -21.38 -19.24
C ASP A 507 -5.80 -19.91 -19.66
N GLU A 508 -4.71 -19.23 -19.28
CA GLU A 508 -4.44 -17.83 -19.60
C GLU A 508 -3.23 -17.68 -20.53
N THR A 509 -3.19 -16.59 -21.28
CA THR A 509 -2.08 -16.26 -22.20
C THR A 509 -1.22 -15.15 -21.61
N PHE A 510 0.10 -15.35 -21.62
CA PHE A 510 1.10 -14.42 -21.12
C PHE A 510 1.95 -13.92 -22.31
N THR A 511 1.57 -12.78 -22.86
CA THR A 511 2.25 -12.20 -24.02
C THR A 511 3.68 -11.81 -23.69
N GLY A 512 4.63 -12.20 -24.54
CA GLY A 512 6.06 -11.92 -24.35
C GLY A 512 6.74 -12.80 -23.30
N ALA A 513 6.10 -13.89 -22.85
CA ALA A 513 6.61 -14.75 -21.79
C ALA A 513 7.65 -15.76 -22.26
N THR A 514 7.61 -16.21 -23.53
CA THR A 514 8.44 -17.33 -24.05
C THR A 514 9.91 -17.16 -23.70
N SER A 515 10.50 -18.22 -23.15
CA SER A 515 11.89 -18.32 -22.67
C SER A 515 12.26 -17.39 -21.50
N GLN A 516 11.27 -16.77 -20.86
CA GLN A 516 11.50 -15.94 -19.66
C GLN A 516 11.33 -16.79 -18.40
N THR A 517 12.20 -16.56 -17.42
CA THR A 517 12.03 -17.13 -16.07
C THR A 517 11.08 -16.27 -15.25
N PHE A 518 10.35 -16.91 -14.35
CA PHE A 518 9.42 -16.24 -13.44
C PHE A 518 9.30 -17.04 -12.14
N LEU A 519 8.77 -16.38 -11.11
CA LEU A 519 8.43 -17.01 -9.85
C LEU A 519 6.91 -17.12 -9.73
N ALA A 520 6.44 -18.24 -9.26
CA ALA A 520 5.02 -18.51 -9.12
C ALA A 520 4.71 -19.26 -7.81
N LYS A 521 3.44 -19.24 -7.44
CA LYS A 521 2.84 -20.12 -6.44
C LYS A 521 1.67 -20.86 -7.04
N ILE A 522 1.47 -22.08 -6.61
CA ILE A 522 0.30 -22.88 -6.94
C ILE A 522 -0.53 -23.08 -5.68
N ASP A 523 -1.85 -22.96 -5.78
CA ASP A 523 -2.79 -23.11 -4.68
C ASP A 523 -4.00 -23.96 -5.12
N LYS A 524 -4.73 -24.52 -4.14
CA LYS A 524 -5.89 -25.39 -4.33
C LYS A 524 -7.19 -24.65 -4.73
N TRP A 525 -7.09 -23.41 -5.15
CA TRP A 525 -8.24 -22.66 -5.67
C TRP A 525 -8.76 -23.26 -6.98
N LYS A 526 -10.00 -23.75 -6.95
CA LYS A 526 -10.68 -24.32 -8.11
C LYS A 526 -11.64 -23.32 -8.72
N LYS A 527 -11.50 -23.04 -10.01
CA LYS A 527 -12.45 -22.21 -10.76
C LYS A 527 -13.76 -22.98 -10.96
N ILE A 528 -14.89 -22.37 -10.59
CA ILE A 528 -16.22 -22.97 -10.72
C ILE A 528 -17.15 -22.18 -11.63
N GLY A 529 -16.81 -20.96 -11.97
CA GLY A 529 -17.61 -20.16 -12.87
C GLY A 529 -16.92 -18.88 -13.31
N SER A 530 -17.37 -18.35 -14.42
CA SER A 530 -16.96 -17.03 -14.88
C SER A 530 -18.15 -16.34 -15.57
N LEU A 531 -18.22 -15.03 -15.41
CA LEU A 531 -19.20 -14.17 -16.05
C LEU A 531 -18.47 -13.07 -16.81
N SER A 532 -18.75 -12.95 -18.11
CA SER A 532 -18.18 -11.93 -18.99
C SER A 532 -19.22 -11.30 -19.93
N ASN A 533 -20.49 -11.54 -19.63
CA ASN A 533 -21.58 -11.05 -20.48
C ASN A 533 -22.30 -9.89 -19.78
N ARG A 534 -22.27 -8.70 -20.37
CA ARG A 534 -22.96 -7.51 -19.85
C ARG A 534 -24.48 -7.64 -19.69
N ASN A 535 -25.09 -8.64 -20.30
CA ASN A 535 -26.53 -8.89 -20.18
C ASN A 535 -26.90 -9.83 -19.02
N ALA A 536 -25.91 -10.50 -18.43
CA ALA A 536 -26.16 -11.38 -17.30
C ALA A 536 -26.13 -10.61 -15.98
N SER A 537 -27.04 -10.96 -15.07
CA SER A 537 -27.15 -10.36 -13.74
C SER A 537 -26.84 -11.34 -12.61
N TYR A 538 -26.64 -12.61 -12.92
CA TYR A 538 -26.24 -13.59 -11.94
C TYR A 538 -25.47 -14.76 -12.57
N LEU A 539 -24.71 -15.46 -11.73
CA LEU A 539 -23.96 -16.67 -12.09
C LEU A 539 -24.29 -17.77 -11.08
N GLU A 540 -24.66 -18.94 -11.57
CA GLU A 540 -24.79 -20.16 -10.79
C GLU A 540 -23.51 -20.99 -10.96
N CYS A 541 -22.86 -21.29 -9.84
CA CYS A 541 -21.60 -22.05 -9.80
C CYS A 541 -21.83 -23.38 -9.08
N PRO A 542 -21.85 -24.53 -9.79
CA PRO A 542 -21.94 -25.84 -9.15
C PRO A 542 -20.63 -26.16 -8.42
N ILE A 543 -20.72 -26.63 -7.18
CA ILE A 543 -19.58 -27.06 -6.35
C ILE A 543 -19.54 -28.58 -6.23
N GLY A 544 -20.58 -29.20 -5.67
CA GLY A 544 -20.75 -30.65 -5.56
C GLY A 544 -19.63 -31.33 -4.75
N LYS A 545 -19.15 -30.71 -3.67
CA LYS A 545 -18.05 -31.20 -2.83
C LYS A 545 -18.46 -31.31 -1.37
N SER A 546 -17.99 -32.37 -0.71
CA SER A 546 -18.15 -32.55 0.73
C SER A 546 -16.88 -32.11 1.45
N ALA A 547 -17.02 -31.24 2.46
CA ALA A 547 -15.91 -30.77 3.27
C ALA A 547 -16.42 -30.14 4.58
N ASN A 548 -15.54 -30.03 5.58
CA ASN A 548 -15.82 -29.40 6.86
C ASN A 548 -15.91 -27.89 6.75
N TRP A 549 -15.26 -27.31 5.75
CA TRP A 549 -15.29 -25.89 5.47
C TRP A 549 -15.15 -25.64 3.97
N ILE A 550 -15.57 -24.46 3.56
CA ILE A 550 -15.34 -23.91 2.22
C ILE A 550 -14.91 -22.46 2.34
N GLN A 551 -14.04 -22.05 1.45
CA GLN A 551 -13.65 -20.66 1.29
C GLN A 551 -13.87 -20.22 -0.15
N LEU A 552 -14.33 -19.00 -0.35
CA LEU A 552 -14.66 -18.46 -1.67
C LEU A 552 -13.69 -17.35 -2.03
N LYS A 553 -13.25 -17.32 -3.29
CA LYS A 553 -12.43 -16.28 -3.88
C LYS A 553 -13.11 -15.77 -5.13
N ILE A 554 -13.33 -14.48 -5.21
CA ILE A 554 -13.94 -13.84 -6.37
C ILE A 554 -12.97 -12.79 -6.89
N TRP A 555 -12.58 -12.97 -8.13
CA TRP A 555 -11.77 -12.03 -8.89
C TRP A 555 -12.65 -11.33 -9.90
N VAL A 556 -12.52 -10.00 -10.01
CA VAL A 556 -13.32 -9.18 -10.90
C VAL A 556 -12.45 -8.18 -11.63
N THR A 557 -12.83 -7.89 -12.87
CA THR A 557 -12.28 -6.80 -13.66
C THR A 557 -13.43 -5.98 -14.17
N PHE A 558 -13.47 -4.71 -13.81
CA PHE A 558 -14.52 -3.79 -14.24
C PHE A 558 -13.90 -2.57 -14.91
N THR A 559 -14.56 -2.05 -15.93
CA THR A 559 -14.13 -0.84 -16.66
C THR A 559 -14.84 0.41 -16.18
N GLY A 560 -15.89 0.27 -15.36
CA GLY A 560 -16.67 1.34 -14.79
C GLY A 560 -16.65 1.37 -13.27
N ARG A 561 -17.32 2.37 -12.69
CA ARG A 561 -17.48 2.54 -11.23
C ARG A 561 -18.85 2.08 -10.71
N LYS A 562 -19.73 1.65 -11.59
CA LYS A 562 -21.13 1.32 -11.27
C LYS A 562 -21.40 -0.17 -11.16
N GLU A 563 -20.40 -0.98 -11.49
CA GLU A 563 -20.48 -2.42 -11.39
C GLU A 563 -20.31 -2.84 -9.96
N GLU A 564 -21.22 -3.68 -9.47
CA GLU A 564 -21.28 -4.11 -8.08
C GLU A 564 -21.60 -5.59 -7.99
N ILE A 565 -21.00 -6.28 -7.01
CA ILE A 565 -21.44 -7.60 -6.58
C ILE A 565 -22.49 -7.38 -5.50
N GLU A 566 -23.73 -7.79 -5.77
CA GLU A 566 -24.88 -7.50 -4.93
C GLU A 566 -25.24 -8.67 -4.01
N THR A 567 -24.95 -9.90 -4.40
CA THR A 567 -25.40 -11.08 -3.67
C THR A 567 -24.41 -12.23 -3.79
N LEU A 568 -24.14 -12.88 -2.67
CA LEU A 568 -23.48 -14.18 -2.60
C LEU A 568 -24.38 -15.12 -1.82
N TYR A 569 -24.82 -16.21 -2.44
CA TYR A 569 -25.69 -17.19 -1.82
C TYR A 569 -25.14 -18.60 -1.97
N LEU A 570 -24.68 -19.20 -0.88
CA LEU A 570 -24.10 -20.53 -0.86
C LEU A 570 -25.16 -21.55 -0.38
N VAL A 571 -25.40 -22.58 -1.19
CA VAL A 571 -26.29 -23.70 -0.87
C VAL A 571 -25.49 -24.87 -0.38
N SER A 572 -25.87 -25.40 0.78
CA SER A 572 -25.28 -26.61 1.34
C SER A 572 -26.39 -27.57 1.82
N ALA A 573 -26.06 -28.81 1.97
CA ALA A 573 -26.89 -29.83 2.58
C ALA A 573 -26.04 -30.72 3.49
N PRO A 574 -26.60 -31.23 4.61
CA PRO A 574 -25.90 -32.20 5.44
C PRO A 574 -25.48 -33.42 4.61
N ASN A 575 -24.25 -33.87 4.80
CA ASN A 575 -23.78 -35.07 4.11
C ASN A 575 -24.33 -36.32 4.81
N GLN A 576 -25.43 -36.82 4.31
CA GLN A 576 -26.11 -38.00 4.87
C GLN A 576 -25.32 -39.31 4.76
N PHE A 577 -24.19 -39.30 4.03
CA PHE A 577 -23.36 -40.50 3.77
C PHE A 577 -22.06 -40.52 4.59
N ALA A 578 -21.77 -39.50 5.40
CA ALA A 578 -20.64 -39.52 6.30
C ALA A 578 -21.03 -40.27 7.60
N LYS A 579 -21.14 -41.61 7.56
CA LYS A 579 -21.17 -42.49 8.73
C LYS A 579 -19.88 -43.25 8.83
#